data_0088be5a0a7d57a7c22e101fe6aeef72
#
_entry.id   0088be5a0a7d57a7c22e101fe6aeef72
#
_cell.length_a   1.000
_cell.length_b   1.000
_cell.length_c   1.000
_cell.angle_alpha   90.00
_cell.angle_beta   90.00
_cell.angle_gamma   90.00
#
_symmetry.space_group_name_H-M   'P 1'
#
loop_
_entity.id
_entity.type
_entity.pdbx_description
1 polymer ?
#
loop_
_entity_poly.entity_id
_entity_poly.type
_entity_poly.pdbx_seq_one_letter_code
_entity_poly.pdbx_strand_id
1 'polypeptide(L)' 'LFYNLNLLKGHKIKNDDLISLRPNIGISPSNYKKIIGKKLRIKKSKGELVKLSDFI' A
#
# COMPACT_ATOMS: atom_id res chain seq x y z
N LEU A 1 -5.19 3.79 -4.31
CA LEU A 1 -3.85 3.95 -3.73
C LEU A 1 -2.80 3.22 -4.54
N PHE A 2 -1.64 3.79 -4.62
CA PHE A 2 -0.49 3.23 -5.31
C PHE A 2 0.72 3.28 -4.39
N TYR A 3 1.67 2.37 -4.62
CA TYR A 3 2.93 2.39 -3.88
C TYR A 3 3.80 3.54 -4.40
N ASN A 4 4.32 4.33 -3.49
CA ASN A 4 5.14 5.50 -3.80
C ASN A 4 6.63 5.18 -3.89
N LEU A 5 7.03 4.00 -3.43
CA LEU A 5 8.42 3.56 -3.37
C LEU A 5 8.49 2.07 -3.68
N ASN A 6 9.69 1.60 -4.02
CA ASN A 6 9.96 0.17 -4.06
C ASN A 6 10.06 -0.34 -2.63
N LEU A 7 9.24 -1.33 -2.28
CA LEU A 7 9.16 -1.85 -0.91
C LEU A 7 9.47 -3.34 -0.89
N LEU A 8 10.13 -3.77 0.16
CA LEU A 8 10.53 -5.16 0.33
C LEU A 8 9.48 -5.95 1.11
N LYS A 9 9.50 -7.27 0.94
CA LYS A 9 8.70 -8.18 1.74
C LYS A 9 8.97 -7.93 3.23
N GLY A 10 7.90 -7.84 4.01
CA GLY A 10 8.01 -7.60 5.44
C GLY A 10 8.11 -6.13 5.84
N HIS A 11 8.16 -5.23 4.87
CA HIS A 11 8.19 -3.80 5.15
C HIS A 11 6.90 -3.36 5.84
N LYS A 12 7.05 -2.62 6.92
CA LYS A 12 5.90 -2.06 7.65
C LYS A 12 5.44 -0.79 6.96
N ILE A 13 4.18 -0.74 6.58
CA ILE A 13 3.62 0.36 5.80
C ILE A 13 3.49 1.63 6.62
N LYS A 14 3.96 2.73 6.04
CA LYS A 14 3.86 4.09 6.59
C LYS A 14 3.10 4.98 5.63
N ASN A 15 2.65 6.14 6.12
CA ASN A 15 1.92 7.10 5.30
C ASN A 15 2.66 7.49 4.02
N ASP A 16 3.98 7.66 4.10
CA ASP A 16 4.79 8.12 2.98
C ASP A 16 5.01 7.05 1.91
N ASP A 17 4.69 5.80 2.22
CA ASP A 17 4.88 4.69 1.29
C ASP A 17 3.78 4.60 0.23
N LEU A 18 2.67 5.29 0.44
CA LEU A 18 1.50 5.20 -0.41
C LEU A 18 1.08 6.58 -0.91
N ILE A 19 0.54 6.61 -2.14
CA ILE A 19 -0.05 7.83 -2.70
C ILE A 19 -1.41 7.50 -3.30
N SER A 20 -2.31 8.49 -3.27
CA SER A 20 -3.64 8.36 -3.85
C SER A 20 -3.69 9.22 -5.11
N LEU A 21 -3.60 8.57 -6.26
CA LEU A 21 -3.70 9.26 -7.55
C LEU A 21 -5.15 9.33 -8.03
N ARG A 22 -5.92 8.27 -7.74
CA ARG A 22 -7.34 8.20 -8.11
C ARG A 22 -8.10 7.52 -6.99
N PRO A 23 -9.09 8.20 -6.39
CA PRO A 23 -9.73 7.68 -5.18
C PRO A 23 -10.57 6.41 -5.38
N ASN A 24 -10.97 6.12 -6.62
CA ASN A 24 -11.87 4.98 -6.88
C ASN A 24 -11.16 3.73 -7.38
N ILE A 25 -9.82 3.71 -7.33
CA ILE A 25 -9.04 2.57 -7.79
C ILE A 25 -8.25 1.99 -6.62
N GLY A 26 -8.35 0.67 -6.46
CA GLY A 26 -7.66 -0.04 -5.40
C GLY A 26 -8.36 0.12 -4.06
N ILE A 27 -7.61 0.36 -3.00
CA ILE A 27 -8.13 0.49 -1.65
C ILE A 27 -8.73 1.88 -1.46
N SER A 28 -9.95 1.93 -0.94
CA SER A 28 -10.61 3.20 -0.67
C SER A 28 -9.91 3.94 0.47
N PRO A 29 -10.03 5.29 0.52
CA PRO A 29 -9.45 6.06 1.62
C PRO A 29 -9.94 5.63 3.01
N SER A 30 -11.16 5.11 3.10
CA SER A 30 -11.69 4.63 4.39
C SER A 30 -10.94 3.41 4.90
N ASN A 31 -10.33 2.62 4.01
CA ASN A 31 -9.53 1.45 4.38
C ASN A 31 -8.06 1.77 4.59
N TYR A 32 -7.64 2.99 4.25
CA TYR A 32 -6.25 3.40 4.33
C TYR A 32 -5.66 3.19 5.72
N LYS A 33 -6.39 3.61 6.75
CA LYS A 33 -5.93 3.48 8.13
C LYS A 33 -5.76 2.03 8.56
N LYS A 34 -6.48 1.11 7.93
CA LYS A 34 -6.42 -0.31 8.28
C LYS A 34 -5.13 -0.95 7.81
N ILE A 35 -4.53 -0.43 6.74
CA ILE A 35 -3.30 -1.01 6.19
C ILE A 35 -2.03 -0.36 6.74
N ILE A 36 -2.14 0.85 7.28
CA ILE A 36 -0.98 1.51 7.90
C ILE A 36 -0.53 0.68 9.10
N GLY A 37 0.76 0.37 9.15
CA GLY A 37 1.33 -0.45 10.20
C GLY A 37 1.33 -1.94 9.91
N LYS A 38 0.66 -2.39 8.84
CA LYS A 38 0.73 -3.79 8.40
C LYS A 38 2.01 -4.05 7.61
N LYS A 39 2.39 -5.31 7.53
CA LYS A 39 3.59 -5.72 6.81
C LYS A 39 3.22 -6.26 5.43
N LEU A 40 4.08 -6.02 4.45
CA LEU A 40 3.90 -6.56 3.11
C LEU A 40 4.14 -8.07 3.07
N ARG A 41 3.28 -8.79 2.36
CA ARG A 41 3.46 -10.22 2.12
C ARG A 41 4.53 -10.50 1.08
N ILE A 42 4.64 -9.63 0.09
CA ILE A 42 5.60 -9.74 -1.01
C ILE A 42 6.17 -8.38 -1.31
N LYS A 43 7.30 -8.34 -2.02
CA LYS A 43 7.87 -7.08 -2.46
C LYS A 43 6.94 -6.38 -3.44
N LYS A 44 6.96 -5.06 -3.43
CA LYS A 44 6.17 -4.22 -4.34
C LYS A 44 7.05 -3.17 -4.98
N SER A 45 6.71 -2.80 -6.21
CA SER A 45 7.43 -1.76 -6.95
C SER A 45 6.65 -0.46 -6.94
N LYS A 46 7.38 0.64 -7.03
CA LYS A 46 6.78 1.96 -7.16
C LYS A 46 5.79 1.98 -8.33
N GLY A 47 4.59 2.52 -8.09
CA GLY A 47 3.55 2.62 -9.09
C GLY A 47 2.60 1.43 -9.16
N GLU A 48 2.86 0.35 -8.43
CA GLU A 48 1.91 -0.76 -8.38
C GLU A 48 0.68 -0.39 -7.58
N LEU A 49 -0.46 -0.95 -7.98
CA LEU A 49 -1.72 -0.76 -7.28
C LEU A 49 -1.70 -1.46 -5.93
N VAL A 50 -2.16 -0.75 -4.90
CA VAL A 50 -2.27 -1.32 -3.55
C VAL A 50 -3.53 -2.17 -3.47
N LYS A 51 -3.39 -3.41 -2.97
CA LYS A 51 -4.49 -4.34 -2.76
C LYS A 51 -4.50 -4.82 -1.31
N LEU A 52 -5.68 -5.10 -0.77
CA LEU A 52 -5.79 -5.60 0.60
C LEU A 52 -5.05 -6.93 0.79
N SER A 53 -4.98 -7.75 -0.25
CA SER A 53 -4.28 -9.04 -0.20
C SER A 53 -2.75 -8.90 -0.13
N ASP A 54 -2.21 -7.70 -0.31
CA ASP A 54 -0.76 -7.47 -0.26
C ASP A 54 -0.19 -7.50 1.17
N PHE A 55 -1.04 -7.49 2.18
CA PHE A 55 -0.64 -7.35 3.58
C PHE A 55 -0.89 -8.61 4.40
N ILE A 56 -0.07 -8.73 5.42
CA ILE A 56 -0.21 -9.82 6.40
C ILE A 56 -1.11 -9.36 7.53
#